data_e2e14d76e1117ced7f83efaeea427434
#
_entry.id   e2e14d76e1117ced7f83efaeea427434
#
_cell.length_a   1.000
_cell.length_b   1.000
_cell.length_c   1.000
_cell.angle_alpha   90.00
_cell.angle_beta   90.00
_cell.angle_gamma   90.00
#
_symmetry.space_group_name_H-M   'P 1'
#
loop_
_entity.id
_entity.type
_entity.pdbx_description
1 polymer ?
#
loop_
_entity_poly.entity_id
_entity_poly.type
_entity_poly.pdbx_seq_one_letter_code
_entity_poly.pdbx_strand_id
1 'polypeptide(L)'
;MKLENIKFKAKRLDNREWVEGDLMKESYSARIIEHTSKADNWIAVDPSTVCQFTGLKDCEGKELFEHDLIHFAGYNNTAEVIWSVSNCAFMAVHENKHSYLLHYVIKICKIEKFGNKFDNEK
;
A
#
# COMPACT_ATOMS: atom_id res chain seq x y z
N MET A 1 17.31 6.44 -2.98
CA MET A 1 16.03 6.21 -2.28
C MET A 1 16.09 6.82 -0.90
N LYS A 2 15.08 7.59 -0.53
CA LYS A 2 15.01 8.18 0.79
C LYS A 2 14.51 7.17 1.81
N LEU A 3 15.14 7.08 2.96
CA LEU A 3 14.74 6.14 4.02
C LEU A 3 13.31 6.36 4.47
N GLU A 4 12.83 7.59 4.50
CA GLU A 4 11.46 7.93 4.87
C GLU A 4 10.40 7.30 3.95
N ASN A 5 10.81 6.91 2.74
CA ASN A 5 9.92 6.27 1.77
C ASN A 5 9.92 4.73 1.88
N ILE A 6 10.75 4.18 2.77
CA ILE A 6 10.80 2.73 2.99
C ILE A 6 9.95 2.43 4.20
N LYS A 7 8.72 2.04 3.96
CA LYS A 7 7.81 1.66 5.04
C LYS A 7 6.73 0.73 4.51
N PHE A 8 6.08 0.06 5.43
CA PHE A 8 5.10 -0.98 5.16
C PHE A 8 3.91 -0.77 6.08
N LYS A 9 2.77 -1.31 5.68
CA LYS A 9 1.62 -1.46 6.58
C LYS A 9 1.08 -2.87 6.45
N ALA A 10 0.43 -3.33 7.52
CA ALA A 10 -0.19 -4.65 7.54
C ALA A 10 -1.28 -4.67 8.60
N LYS A 11 -2.15 -5.69 8.54
CA LYS A 11 -3.20 -5.90 9.53
C LYS A 11 -2.63 -6.62 10.75
N ARG A 12 -2.89 -6.09 11.94
CA ARG A 12 -2.51 -6.73 13.21
C ARG A 12 -3.27 -8.03 13.38
N LEU A 13 -2.58 -9.04 13.90
CA LEU A 13 -3.24 -10.32 14.18
C LEU A 13 -4.24 -10.22 15.32
N ASP A 14 -4.01 -9.33 16.30
CA ASP A 14 -4.84 -9.26 17.49
C ASP A 14 -6.18 -8.54 17.27
N ASN A 15 -6.23 -7.49 16.46
CA ASN A 15 -7.45 -6.70 16.29
C ASN A 15 -7.80 -6.37 14.85
N ARG A 16 -6.99 -6.80 13.89
CA ARG A 16 -7.17 -6.57 12.46
C ARG A 16 -7.13 -5.09 12.06
N GLU A 17 -6.59 -4.23 12.89
CA GLU A 17 -6.35 -2.84 12.53
C GLU A 17 -5.04 -2.69 11.78
N TRP A 18 -4.94 -1.65 10.96
CA TRP A 18 -3.70 -1.34 10.25
C TRP A 18 -2.64 -0.82 11.20
N VAL A 19 -1.40 -1.20 10.96
CA VAL A 19 -0.23 -0.62 11.62
C VAL A 19 0.84 -0.36 10.56
N GLU A 20 1.56 0.74 10.70
CA GLU A 20 2.64 1.14 9.79
C GLU A 20 3.98 1.15 10.49
N GLY A 21 5.03 0.85 9.74
CA GLY A 21 6.39 0.92 10.23
C GLY A 21 7.35 0.09 9.40
N ASP A 22 8.43 -0.32 10.02
CA ASP A 22 9.42 -1.17 9.37
C ASP A 22 8.97 -2.63 9.41
N LEU A 23 9.28 -3.35 8.34
CA LEU A 23 8.90 -4.75 8.25
C LEU A 23 10.04 -5.63 8.74
N MET A 24 9.72 -6.55 9.66
CA MET A 24 10.61 -7.65 10.00
C MET A 24 9.90 -8.95 9.66
N LYS A 25 10.53 -9.75 8.81
CA LYS A 25 9.96 -11.03 8.40
C LYS A 25 10.79 -12.19 8.93
N GLU A 26 10.10 -13.25 9.27
CA GLU A 26 10.70 -14.56 9.54
C GLU A 26 10.13 -15.54 8.51
N SER A 27 10.48 -16.82 8.59
CA SER A 27 10.10 -17.80 7.54
C SER A 27 8.61 -17.81 7.21
N TYR A 28 7.75 -17.74 8.24
CA TYR A 28 6.29 -17.83 8.06
C TYR A 28 5.52 -16.77 8.82
N SER A 29 6.20 -15.79 9.38
CA SER A 29 5.56 -14.75 10.16
C SER A 29 6.16 -13.39 9.85
N ALA A 30 5.46 -12.34 10.25
CA ALA A 30 5.93 -10.98 10.05
C ALA A 30 5.54 -10.11 11.22
N ARG A 31 6.33 -9.07 11.44
CA ARG A 31 6.06 -8.03 12.43
C ARG A 31 6.28 -6.68 11.80
N ILE A 32 5.50 -5.71 12.24
CA ILE A 32 5.75 -4.30 11.93
C ILE A 32 6.36 -3.68 13.18
N ILE A 33 7.45 -2.96 12.99
CA ILE A 33 8.08 -2.22 14.08
C ILE A 33 7.61 -0.78 13.99
N GLU A 34 6.81 -0.40 14.97
CA GLU A 34 6.28 0.96 15.08
C GLU A 34 7.19 1.75 15.99
N HIS A 35 7.84 2.77 15.45
CA HIS A 35 8.76 3.61 16.21
C HIS A 35 7.98 4.76 16.84
N THR A 36 8.01 4.82 18.18
CA THR A 36 7.39 5.92 18.92
C THR A 36 8.45 6.68 19.68
N SER A 37 8.09 7.84 20.22
CA SER A 37 9.02 8.66 21.01
C SER A 37 9.45 7.98 22.32
N LYS A 38 8.74 6.95 22.75
CA LYS A 38 9.02 6.25 24.00
C LYS A 38 9.71 4.91 23.83
N ALA A 39 9.37 4.18 22.77
CA ALA A 39 9.89 2.84 22.54
C ALA A 39 9.51 2.36 21.14
N ASP A 40 10.17 1.28 20.72
CA ASP A 40 9.79 0.56 19.50
C ASP A 40 8.81 -0.55 19.89
N ASN A 41 7.70 -0.59 19.20
CA ASN A 41 6.69 -1.63 19.39
C ASN A 41 6.78 -2.64 18.26
N TRP A 42 6.95 -3.91 18.60
CA TRP A 42 7.06 -5.01 17.64
C TRP A 42 5.71 -5.71 17.58
N ILE A 43 4.98 -5.48 16.50
CA ILE A 43 3.58 -5.87 16.40
C ILE A 43 3.43 -7.01 15.41
N ALA A 44 2.90 -8.14 15.89
CA ALA A 44 2.64 -9.29 15.02
C ALA A 44 1.51 -8.96 14.04
N VAL A 45 1.74 -9.24 12.77
CA VAL A 45 0.80 -8.91 11.69
C VAL A 45 0.53 -10.13 10.83
N ASP A 46 -0.56 -10.05 10.05
CA ASP A 46 -0.90 -11.06 9.06
C ASP A 46 0.00 -10.87 7.83
N PRO A 47 0.90 -11.84 7.54
CA PRO A 47 1.84 -11.68 6.42
C PRO A 47 1.18 -11.47 5.07
N SER A 48 -0.04 -12.00 4.87
CA SER A 48 -0.75 -11.87 3.59
C SER A 48 -1.25 -10.46 3.34
N THR A 49 -1.26 -9.59 4.36
CA THR A 49 -1.75 -8.21 4.26
C THR A 49 -0.63 -7.19 4.17
N VAL A 50 0.61 -7.61 4.12
CA VAL A 50 1.75 -6.68 4.07
C VAL A 50 1.72 -5.91 2.76
N CYS A 51 1.71 -4.57 2.88
CA CYS A 51 1.68 -3.66 1.75
C CYS A 51 2.86 -2.70 1.84
N GLN A 52 3.62 -2.59 0.77
CA GLN A 52 4.74 -1.66 0.70
C GLN A 52 4.26 -0.28 0.28
N PHE A 53 4.81 0.77 0.89
CA PHE A 53 4.59 2.14 0.44
C PHE A 53 5.22 2.32 -0.95
N THR A 54 4.47 2.90 -1.88
CA THR A 54 4.95 3.10 -3.25
C THR A 54 5.90 4.28 -3.39
N GLY A 55 5.97 5.15 -2.40
CA GLY A 55 6.70 6.41 -2.48
C GLY A 55 5.89 7.53 -3.12
N LEU A 56 4.65 7.24 -3.53
CA LEU A 56 3.79 8.19 -4.25
C LEU A 56 2.56 8.52 -3.42
N LYS A 57 1.95 9.66 -3.72
CA LYS A 57 0.73 10.14 -3.06
C LYS A 57 -0.35 10.41 -4.09
N ASP A 58 -1.60 10.34 -3.66
CA ASP A 58 -2.73 10.69 -4.51
C ASP A 58 -2.88 12.23 -4.59
N CYS A 59 -3.92 12.69 -5.31
CA CYS A 59 -4.12 14.12 -5.54
C CYS A 59 -4.47 14.90 -4.26
N GLU A 60 -4.88 14.19 -3.20
CA GLU A 60 -5.19 14.81 -1.90
C GLU A 60 -4.04 14.67 -0.89
N GLY A 61 -2.90 14.15 -1.32
CA GLY A 61 -1.74 13.96 -0.47
C GLY A 61 -1.76 12.68 0.34
N LYS A 62 -2.70 11.77 0.10
CA LYS A 62 -2.76 10.48 0.78
C LYS A 62 -1.70 9.55 0.23
N GLU A 63 -0.98 8.89 1.10
CA GLU A 63 0.06 7.94 0.71
C GLU A 63 -0.53 6.70 0.04
N LEU A 64 0.10 6.28 -1.06
CA LEU A 64 -0.36 5.10 -1.80
C LEU A 64 0.51 3.89 -1.47
N PHE A 65 -0.16 2.83 -1.02
CA PHE A 65 0.47 1.55 -0.71
C PHE A 65 0.02 0.49 -1.70
N GLU A 66 0.79 -0.55 -1.80
CA GLU A 66 0.42 -1.75 -2.56
C GLU A 66 -0.97 -2.23 -2.14
N HIS A 67 -1.79 -2.64 -3.10
CA HIS A 67 -3.19 -3.07 -2.93
C HIS A 67 -4.17 -1.97 -2.57
N ASP A 68 -3.76 -0.71 -2.58
CA ASP A 68 -4.72 0.39 -2.45
C ASP A 68 -5.65 0.44 -3.66
N LEU A 69 -6.90 0.82 -3.40
CA LEU A 69 -7.93 0.97 -4.41
C LEU A 69 -8.06 2.45 -4.75
N ILE A 70 -8.00 2.76 -6.02
CA ILE A 70 -7.96 4.13 -6.50
C ILE A 70 -8.98 4.36 -7.61
N HIS A 71 -9.46 5.61 -7.70
CA HIS A 71 -10.31 6.09 -8.80
C HIS A 71 -9.54 7.08 -9.65
N PHE A 72 -9.79 7.05 -10.93
CA PHE A 72 -9.35 8.09 -11.85
C PHE A 72 -10.47 9.11 -11.96
N ALA A 73 -10.17 10.38 -11.70
CA ALA A 73 -11.18 11.44 -11.75
C ALA A 73 -11.86 11.48 -13.12
N GLY A 74 -13.19 11.52 -13.12
CA GLY A 74 -13.99 11.52 -14.35
C GLY A 74 -14.28 10.14 -14.93
N TYR A 75 -13.79 9.08 -14.29
CA TYR A 75 -14.01 7.70 -14.71
C TYR A 75 -14.61 6.88 -13.59
N ASN A 76 -15.52 5.97 -13.95
CA ASN A 76 -16.13 5.07 -12.97
C ASN A 76 -15.33 3.79 -12.75
N ASN A 77 -14.06 3.78 -13.13
CA ASN A 77 -13.23 2.60 -13.05
C ASN A 77 -12.41 2.60 -11.78
N THR A 78 -12.44 1.45 -11.09
CA THR A 78 -11.58 1.20 -9.95
C THR A 78 -10.31 0.50 -10.43
N ALA A 79 -9.19 0.91 -9.91
CA ALA A 79 -7.91 0.23 -10.15
C ALA A 79 -7.28 -0.15 -8.80
N GLU A 80 -6.49 -1.21 -8.82
CA GLU A 80 -5.72 -1.66 -7.66
C GLU A 80 -4.25 -1.36 -7.92
N VAL A 81 -3.54 -0.87 -6.90
CA VAL A 81 -2.08 -0.65 -6.97
C VAL A 81 -1.39 -1.99 -6.78
N ILE A 82 -0.65 -2.44 -7.78
CA ILE A 82 0.03 -3.74 -7.77
C ILE A 82 1.49 -3.58 -8.14
N TRP A 83 2.37 -4.30 -7.45
CA TRP A 83 3.76 -4.41 -7.87
C TRP A 83 3.86 -5.38 -9.04
N SER A 84 4.37 -4.91 -10.16
CA SER A 84 4.56 -5.75 -11.34
C SER A 84 6.02 -6.18 -11.46
N VAL A 85 6.26 -7.48 -11.33
CA VAL A 85 7.60 -8.03 -11.46
C VAL A 85 8.13 -7.84 -12.89
N SER A 86 7.28 -8.04 -13.88
CA SER A 86 7.69 -7.93 -15.28
C SER A 86 8.02 -6.50 -15.69
N ASN A 87 7.40 -5.50 -15.07
CA ASN A 87 7.65 -4.09 -15.36
C ASN A 87 8.59 -3.45 -14.34
N CYS A 88 8.92 -4.16 -13.26
CA CYS A 88 9.73 -3.64 -12.15
C CYS A 88 9.19 -2.31 -11.63
N ALA A 89 7.88 -2.21 -11.50
CA ALA A 89 7.22 -0.95 -11.12
C ALA A 89 5.85 -1.21 -10.51
N PHE A 90 5.36 -0.22 -9.77
CA PHE A 90 3.97 -0.24 -9.32
C PHE A 90 3.07 0.15 -10.47
N MET A 91 1.99 -0.60 -10.63
CA MET A 91 1.01 -0.42 -11.70
C MET A 91 -0.36 -0.13 -11.12
N ALA A 92 -1.17 0.64 -11.83
CA ALA A 92 -2.60 0.75 -11.57
C ALA A 92 -3.29 -0.25 -12.50
N VAL A 93 -3.91 -1.27 -11.94
CA VAL A 93 -4.53 -2.36 -12.71
C VAL A 93 -6.04 -2.29 -12.56
N HIS A 94 -6.74 -2.05 -13.67
CA HIS A 94 -8.20 -2.00 -13.71
C HIS A 94 -8.81 -3.40 -13.74
N GLU A 95 -10.10 -3.49 -13.40
CA GLU A 95 -10.81 -4.77 -13.42
C GLU A 95 -10.79 -5.45 -14.79
N ASN A 96 -10.78 -4.65 -15.87
CA ASN A 96 -10.72 -5.18 -17.24
C ASN A 96 -9.31 -5.59 -17.65
N LYS A 97 -8.36 -5.63 -16.71
CA LYS A 97 -6.96 -6.01 -16.92
C LYS A 97 -6.11 -4.97 -17.64
N HIS A 98 -6.66 -3.83 -17.99
CA HIS A 98 -5.84 -2.72 -18.49
C HIS A 98 -5.00 -2.19 -17.33
N SER A 99 -3.72 -1.94 -17.60
CA SER A 99 -2.79 -1.48 -16.57
C SER A 99 -1.96 -0.31 -17.06
N TYR A 100 -1.59 0.55 -16.15
CA TYR A 100 -0.78 1.73 -16.40
C TYR A 100 0.28 1.87 -15.33
N LEU A 101 1.43 2.44 -15.70
CA LEU A 101 2.44 2.79 -14.71
C LEU A 101 1.84 3.80 -13.72
N LEU A 102 1.87 3.47 -12.43
CA LEU A 102 1.29 4.33 -11.40
C LEU A 102 1.92 5.72 -11.44
N HIS A 103 3.23 5.79 -11.54
CA HIS A 103 3.96 7.04 -11.62
C HIS A 103 3.49 7.92 -12.78
N TYR A 104 3.16 7.31 -13.91
CA TYR A 104 2.71 8.03 -15.10
C TYR A 104 1.29 8.60 -14.92
N VAL A 105 0.34 7.76 -14.47
CA VAL A 105 -1.06 8.19 -14.36
C VAL A 105 -1.24 9.26 -13.29
N ILE A 106 -0.43 9.25 -12.24
CA ILE A 106 -0.46 10.30 -11.21
C ILE A 106 -0.13 11.66 -11.80
N LYS A 107 0.74 11.71 -12.81
CA LYS A 107 1.13 12.97 -13.46
C LYS A 107 0.07 13.51 -14.40
N ILE A 108 -0.69 12.65 -15.06
CA ILE A 108 -1.61 13.07 -16.11
C ILE A 108 -3.08 13.08 -15.69
N CYS A 109 -3.41 12.43 -14.58
CA CYS A 109 -4.79 12.32 -14.08
C CYS A 109 -4.83 12.61 -12.59
N LYS A 110 -6.01 13.04 -12.12
CA LYS A 110 -6.26 13.11 -10.68
C LYS A 110 -6.62 11.71 -10.20
N ILE A 111 -5.81 11.17 -9.32
CA ILE A 111 -6.01 9.85 -8.73
C ILE A 111 -6.43 10.03 -7.28
N GLU A 112 -7.53 9.40 -6.89
CA GLU A 112 -8.02 9.43 -5.51
C GLU A 112 -8.05 8.03 -4.93
N LYS A 113 -7.41 7.87 -3.76
CA LYS A 113 -7.48 6.65 -2.99
C LYS A 113 -8.78 6.62 -2.20
N PHE A 114 -9.50 5.49 -2.24
CA PHE A 114 -10.71 5.33 -1.45
C PHE A 114 -10.69 4.11 -0.52
N GLY A 115 -9.63 3.36 -0.50
CA GLY A 115 -9.50 2.22 0.40
C GLY A 115 -8.34 1.32 0.02
N ASN A 116 -8.35 0.12 0.59
CA ASN A 116 -7.36 -0.91 0.31
C ASN A 116 -8.08 -2.24 0.20
N LYS A 117 -7.55 -3.14 -0.61
CA LYS A 117 -8.11 -4.48 -0.81
C LYS A 117 -8.43 -5.20 0.50
N PHE A 118 -7.64 -4.97 1.54
CA PHE A 118 -7.77 -5.68 2.81
C PHE A 118 -8.58 -4.94 3.88
N ASP A 119 -9.16 -3.77 3.57
CA ASP A 119 -9.86 -2.97 4.57
C ASP A 119 -11.02 -3.70 5.25
N ASN A 120 -11.74 -4.54 4.51
CA ASN A 120 -12.92 -5.24 5.02
C ASN A 120 -12.64 -6.68 5.47
N GLU A 121 -11.39 -7.08 5.49
CA GLU A 121 -11.03 -8.41 5.97
C GLU A 121 -10.96 -8.45 7.49
N LYS A 122 -11.59 -9.44 8.06
CA LYS A 122 -11.63 -9.65 9.52
C LYS A 122 -10.94 -10.95 9.91
#